data_961533a23762966da0de266996b22097
#
_entry.id   961533a23762966da0de266996b22097
#
_cell.length_a   1.000
_cell.length_b   1.000
_cell.length_c   1.000
_cell.angle_alpha   90.00
_cell.angle_beta   90.00
_cell.angle_gamma   90.00
#
_symmetry.space_group_name_H-M   'P 1'
#
loop_
_entity.id
_entity.type
_entity.pdbx_description
1 polymer ?
#
loop_
_entity_poly.entity_id
_entity_poly.type
_entity_poly.pdbx_seq_one_letter_code
_entity_poly.pdbx_strand_id
1 'polypeptide(L)'
;MKFSISHAAQSGFSFDGLRPYFEYRDLGIKSATEGMAVAHVIRAREGTNATGQWHHHQLQLQIVYILKGWAVFEYEGHGEHKLVAGTCVHQPPGIRHREIAHSEDLEL
;
A
#
# COMPACT_ATOMS: atom_id res chain seq x y z
N MET A 1 2.31 23.99 4.83
CA MET A 1 1.48 22.97 5.52
C MET A 1 0.04 23.43 5.60
N LYS A 2 -0.89 22.61 5.17
CA LYS A 2 -2.31 22.94 5.15
C LYS A 2 -3.12 21.95 5.96
N PHE A 3 -4.18 22.44 6.63
CA PHE A 3 -5.21 21.55 7.12
C PHE A 3 -5.93 20.91 5.93
N SER A 4 -6.19 19.59 5.98
CA SER A 4 -6.92 18.92 4.91
C SER A 4 -7.80 17.81 5.47
N ILE A 5 -8.91 17.56 4.78
CA ILE A 5 -9.78 16.41 5.03
C ILE A 5 -10.03 15.75 3.68
N SER A 6 -9.85 14.43 3.60
CA SER A 6 -10.17 13.65 2.41
C SER A 6 -11.31 12.68 2.74
N HIS A 7 -12.43 12.83 2.05
CA HIS A 7 -13.59 11.96 2.20
C HIS A 7 -13.62 10.92 1.07
N ALA A 8 -13.87 9.65 1.41
CA ALA A 8 -13.96 8.57 0.44
C ALA A 8 -14.98 8.84 -0.66
N ALA A 9 -16.07 9.54 -0.34
CA ALA A 9 -17.11 9.87 -1.29
C ALA A 9 -16.68 10.93 -2.33
N GLN A 10 -15.58 11.63 -2.11
CA GLN A 10 -15.10 12.74 -2.93
C GLN A 10 -13.83 12.44 -3.70
N SER A 11 -13.27 11.27 -3.53
CA SER A 11 -12.07 10.86 -4.24
C SER A 11 -12.18 9.40 -4.68
N GLY A 12 -11.71 9.12 -5.88
CA GLY A 12 -11.76 7.80 -6.47
C GLY A 12 -10.41 7.11 -6.52
N PHE A 13 -10.42 5.86 -6.94
CA PHE A 13 -9.21 5.08 -7.20
C PHE A 13 -8.74 5.31 -8.62
N SER A 14 -7.43 5.27 -8.82
CA SER A 14 -6.79 5.32 -10.13
C SER A 14 -5.83 4.15 -10.31
N PHE A 15 -5.45 3.89 -11.58
CA PHE A 15 -4.54 2.80 -11.92
C PHE A 15 -3.09 3.26 -12.09
N ASP A 16 -2.78 4.52 -11.78
CA ASP A 16 -1.48 5.13 -12.06
C ASP A 16 -0.41 4.84 -11.00
N GLY A 17 -0.66 3.84 -10.16
CA GLY A 17 0.26 3.45 -9.10
C GLY A 17 1.39 2.53 -9.60
N LEU A 18 2.26 2.15 -8.66
CA LEU A 18 3.46 1.34 -8.94
C LEU A 18 3.16 -0.09 -9.35
N ARG A 19 2.00 -0.62 -9.01
CA ARG A 19 1.66 -2.03 -9.25
C ARG A 19 0.44 -2.15 -10.16
N PRO A 20 0.52 -2.96 -11.24
CA PRO A 20 -0.60 -3.11 -12.18
C PRO A 20 -1.81 -3.83 -11.60
N TYR A 21 -1.63 -4.57 -10.51
CA TYR A 21 -2.71 -5.31 -9.83
C TYR A 21 -3.36 -4.51 -8.69
N PHE A 22 -2.97 -3.24 -8.50
CA PHE A 22 -3.54 -2.36 -7.47
C PHE A 22 -4.17 -1.12 -8.07
N GLU A 23 -5.19 -0.61 -7.38
CA GLU A 23 -5.76 0.71 -7.56
C GLU A 23 -5.42 1.56 -6.36
N TYR A 24 -5.19 2.85 -6.57
CA TYR A 24 -4.69 3.78 -5.55
C TYR A 24 -5.65 4.94 -5.39
N ARG A 25 -5.98 5.27 -4.16
CA ARG A 25 -6.71 6.49 -3.81
C ARG A 25 -5.80 7.40 -3.00
N ASP A 26 -5.47 8.56 -3.56
CA ASP A 26 -4.66 9.57 -2.89
C ASP A 26 -5.49 10.22 -1.77
N LEU A 27 -4.91 10.33 -0.58
CA LEU A 27 -5.56 10.95 0.57
C LEU A 27 -5.23 12.44 0.73
N GLY A 28 -4.51 13.03 -0.24
CA GLY A 28 -4.21 14.46 -0.25
C GLY A 28 -3.09 14.89 0.71
N ILE A 29 -2.40 13.95 1.33
CA ILE A 29 -1.37 14.26 2.33
C ILE A 29 -0.13 14.88 1.68
N LYS A 30 0.26 14.40 0.50
CA LYS A 30 1.41 14.96 -0.21
C LYS A 30 1.21 16.45 -0.49
N SER A 31 0.05 16.81 -1.00
CA SER A 31 -0.29 18.23 -1.27
C SER A 31 -0.36 19.07 0.01
N ALA A 32 -1.00 18.53 1.05
CA ALA A 32 -1.17 19.26 2.31
C ALA A 32 0.15 19.48 3.05
N THR A 33 1.13 18.60 2.89
CA THR A 33 2.40 18.63 3.61
C THR A 33 3.58 19.11 2.76
N GLU A 34 3.30 19.63 1.56
CA GLU A 34 4.36 20.08 0.63
C GLU A 34 5.37 18.99 0.31
N GLY A 35 4.89 17.75 0.18
CA GLY A 35 5.71 16.60 -0.18
C GLY A 35 6.40 15.91 0.99
N MET A 36 6.16 16.33 2.23
CA MET A 36 6.80 15.73 3.40
C MET A 36 6.35 14.29 3.64
N ALA A 37 5.08 14.00 3.34
CA ALA A 37 4.51 12.67 3.50
C ALA A 37 3.54 12.35 2.36
N VAL A 38 3.29 11.07 2.14
CA VAL A 38 2.28 10.57 1.19
C VAL A 38 1.43 9.54 1.92
N ALA A 39 0.14 9.55 1.66
CA ALA A 39 -0.76 8.51 2.16
C ALA A 39 -1.74 8.11 1.07
N HIS A 40 -1.89 6.80 0.91
CA HIS A 40 -2.82 6.21 -0.06
C HIS A 40 -3.64 5.13 0.60
N VAL A 41 -4.88 4.96 0.12
CA VAL A 41 -5.58 3.69 0.27
C VAL A 41 -5.37 2.91 -1.02
N ILE A 42 -4.99 1.66 -0.89
CA ILE A 42 -4.69 0.77 -2.00
C ILE A 42 -5.65 -0.40 -1.93
N ARG A 43 -6.23 -0.79 -3.06
CA ARG A 43 -7.06 -1.99 -3.13
C ARG A 43 -6.66 -2.86 -4.31
N ALA A 44 -6.96 -4.16 -4.19
CA ALA A 44 -6.74 -5.10 -5.28
C ALA A 44 -7.59 -4.70 -6.48
N ARG A 45 -6.98 -4.74 -7.66
CA ARG A 45 -7.67 -4.51 -8.92
C ARG A 45 -8.34 -5.80 -9.37
N GLU A 46 -9.63 -5.73 -9.71
CA GLU A 46 -10.41 -6.89 -10.13
C GLU A 46 -9.76 -7.59 -11.32
N GLY A 47 -9.71 -8.91 -11.26
CA GLY A 47 -9.16 -9.75 -12.34
C GLY A 47 -7.65 -9.77 -12.44
N THR A 48 -6.93 -9.20 -11.47
CA THR A 48 -5.47 -9.19 -11.46
C THR A 48 -4.89 -9.96 -10.27
N ASN A 49 -3.63 -10.38 -10.40
CA ASN A 49 -2.91 -11.11 -9.38
C ASN A 49 -1.54 -10.48 -9.12
N ALA A 50 -1.01 -10.69 -7.92
CA ALA A 50 0.35 -10.30 -7.59
C ALA A 50 1.36 -11.00 -8.52
N THR A 51 2.42 -10.28 -8.90
CA THR A 51 3.45 -10.80 -9.80
C THR A 51 4.58 -11.51 -9.06
N GLY A 52 4.66 -11.37 -7.74
CA GLY A 52 5.74 -11.94 -6.92
C GLY A 52 7.10 -11.30 -7.13
N GLN A 53 7.14 -10.13 -7.73
CA GLN A 53 8.38 -9.46 -8.08
C GLN A 53 9.01 -8.77 -6.86
N TRP A 54 10.29 -9.07 -6.60
CA TRP A 54 11.05 -8.41 -5.54
C TRP A 54 11.26 -6.92 -5.85
N HIS A 55 11.08 -6.07 -4.85
CA HIS A 55 11.32 -4.64 -4.94
C HIS A 55 11.64 -4.03 -3.57
N HIS A 56 12.05 -2.77 -3.59
CA HIS A 56 12.29 -1.98 -2.38
C HIS A 56 11.90 -0.52 -2.64
N HIS A 57 11.78 0.23 -1.55
CA HIS A 57 11.47 1.66 -1.61
C HIS A 57 12.56 2.48 -0.91
N GLN A 58 12.91 3.63 -1.49
CA GLN A 58 13.87 4.56 -0.90
C GLN A 58 13.10 5.61 -0.10
N LEU A 59 12.51 5.19 1.01
CA LEU A 59 11.70 6.03 1.88
C LEU A 59 12.29 6.01 3.28
N GLN A 60 12.21 7.12 3.99
CA GLN A 60 12.66 7.20 5.39
C GLN A 60 11.71 6.49 6.34
N LEU A 61 10.41 6.50 6.01
CA LEU A 61 9.37 5.83 6.79
C LEU A 61 8.33 5.25 5.84
N GLN A 62 8.00 3.99 6.04
CA GLN A 62 6.87 3.38 5.36
C GLN A 62 6.12 2.48 6.32
N ILE A 63 4.80 2.69 6.40
CA ILE A 63 3.89 1.87 7.21
C ILE A 63 2.80 1.36 6.29
N VAL A 64 2.48 0.08 6.44
CA VAL A 64 1.35 -0.56 5.76
C VAL A 64 0.37 -1.06 6.82
N TYR A 65 -0.88 -0.69 6.68
CA TYR A 65 -1.96 -1.15 7.56
C TYR A 65 -3.05 -1.82 6.73
N ILE A 66 -3.37 -3.06 7.05
CA ILE A 66 -4.39 -3.82 6.32
C ILE A 66 -5.78 -3.44 6.85
N LEU A 67 -6.63 -2.94 5.96
CA LEU A 67 -7.99 -2.51 6.27
C LEU A 67 -9.02 -3.61 6.06
N LYS A 68 -8.83 -4.45 5.03
CA LYS A 68 -9.79 -5.48 4.63
C LYS A 68 -9.08 -6.57 3.85
N GLY A 69 -9.54 -7.81 4.01
CA GLY A 69 -8.94 -8.95 3.31
C GLY A 69 -7.60 -9.36 3.87
N TRP A 70 -6.76 -9.92 3.01
CA TRP A 70 -5.44 -10.38 3.39
C TRP A 70 -4.45 -10.29 2.23
N ALA A 71 -3.16 -10.25 2.58
CA ALA A 71 -2.06 -10.37 1.63
C ALA A 71 -0.95 -11.22 2.23
N VAL A 72 -0.21 -11.92 1.37
CA VAL A 72 1.00 -12.64 1.77
C VAL A 72 2.19 -11.92 1.15
N PHE A 73 3.10 -11.48 2.00
CA PHE A 73 4.35 -10.83 1.60
C PHE A 73 5.53 -11.62 2.12
N GLU A 74 6.61 -11.60 1.34
CA GLU A 74 7.91 -12.09 1.79
C GLU A 74 8.86 -10.90 1.95
N TYR A 75 9.51 -10.84 3.11
CA TYR A 75 10.47 -9.79 3.44
C TYR A 75 11.86 -10.40 3.56
N GLU A 76 12.84 -9.78 2.91
CA GLU A 76 14.23 -10.22 2.95
C GLU A 76 14.71 -10.36 4.40
N GLY A 77 15.20 -11.56 4.74
CA GLY A 77 15.69 -11.87 6.09
C GLY A 77 14.60 -12.18 7.13
N HIS A 78 13.31 -12.09 6.77
CA HIS A 78 12.20 -12.30 7.71
C HIS A 78 11.17 -13.33 7.25
N GLY A 79 11.30 -13.84 6.02
CA GLY A 79 10.40 -14.86 5.48
C GLY A 79 9.02 -14.35 5.07
N GLU A 80 8.09 -15.29 4.89
CA GLU A 80 6.73 -15.00 4.46
C GLU A 80 5.81 -14.70 5.65
N HIS A 81 4.92 -13.73 5.46
CA HIS A 81 3.92 -13.36 6.46
C HIS A 81 2.57 -13.15 5.79
N LYS A 82 1.52 -13.73 6.38
CA LYS A 82 0.16 -13.44 6.00
C LYS A 82 -0.34 -12.25 6.81
N LEU A 83 -0.65 -11.17 6.11
CA LEU A 83 -1.11 -9.93 6.71
C LEU A 83 -2.63 -9.87 6.58
N VAL A 84 -3.32 -9.88 7.70
CA VAL A 84 -4.79 -9.82 7.76
C VAL A 84 -5.26 -8.44 8.23
N ALA A 85 -6.56 -8.17 8.10
CA ALA A 85 -7.13 -6.89 8.55
C ALA A 85 -6.74 -6.61 10.00
N GLY A 86 -6.30 -5.37 10.27
CA GLY A 86 -5.80 -4.95 11.58
C GLY A 86 -4.29 -5.12 11.77
N THR A 87 -3.59 -5.68 10.78
CA THR A 87 -2.13 -5.84 10.83
C THR A 87 -1.43 -4.56 10.38
N CYS A 88 -0.44 -4.13 11.13
CA CYS A 88 0.44 -3.03 10.76
C CYS A 88 1.85 -3.55 10.52
N VAL A 89 2.45 -3.15 9.40
CA VAL A 89 3.83 -3.47 9.08
C VAL A 89 4.62 -2.19 8.95
N HIS A 90 5.74 -2.12 9.66
CA HIS A 90 6.76 -1.10 9.40
C HIS A 90 7.77 -1.70 8.42
N GLN A 91 7.92 -1.07 7.27
CA GLN A 91 8.90 -1.46 6.26
C GLN A 91 10.10 -0.53 6.35
N PRO A 92 11.24 -0.99 6.93
CA PRO A 92 12.45 -0.16 7.04
C PRO A 92 12.94 0.32 5.67
N PRO A 93 13.66 1.44 5.61
CA PRO A 93 14.24 1.91 4.35
C PRO A 93 15.05 0.84 3.64
N GLY A 94 14.76 0.65 2.35
CA GLY A 94 15.52 -0.26 1.51
C GLY A 94 15.23 -1.75 1.69
N ILE A 95 14.35 -2.16 2.60
CA ILE A 95 14.05 -3.59 2.75
C ILE A 95 13.44 -4.14 1.46
N ARG A 96 14.04 -5.21 0.96
CA ARG A 96 13.50 -5.89 -0.22
C ARG A 96 12.33 -6.77 0.19
N HIS A 97 11.28 -6.71 -0.60
CA HIS A 97 10.07 -7.49 -0.34
C HIS A 97 9.34 -7.79 -1.66
N ARG A 98 8.44 -8.74 -1.59
CA ARG A 98 7.55 -9.08 -2.70
C ARG A 98 6.19 -9.51 -2.17
N GLU A 99 5.17 -9.25 -2.95
CA GLU A 99 3.84 -9.78 -2.70
C GLU A 99 3.68 -11.11 -3.42
N ILE A 100 3.23 -12.13 -2.69
CA ILE A 100 3.04 -13.49 -3.22
C ILE A 100 1.59 -13.68 -3.63
N ALA A 101 0.65 -13.22 -2.81
CA ALA A 101 -0.78 -13.38 -3.05
C ALA A 101 -1.59 -12.36 -2.26
N HIS A 102 -2.84 -12.16 -2.68
CA HIS A 102 -3.78 -11.33 -1.94
C HIS A 102 -5.22 -11.81 -2.19
N SER A 103 -6.12 -11.47 -1.26
CA SER A 103 -7.55 -11.68 -1.46
C SER A 103 -8.11 -10.67 -2.47
N GLU A 104 -9.22 -11.03 -3.11
CA GLU A 104 -9.87 -10.13 -4.07
C GLU A 104 -10.37 -8.84 -3.43
N ASP A 105 -10.69 -8.89 -2.14
CA ASP A 105 -11.20 -7.75 -1.38
C ASP A 105 -10.13 -6.98 -0.61
N LEU A 106 -8.85 -7.26 -0.86
CA LEU A 106 -7.75 -6.60 -0.17
C LEU A 106 -7.86 -5.07 -0.25
N GLU A 107 -7.73 -4.44 0.92
CA GLU A 107 -7.63 -2.99 1.05
C GLU A 107 -6.62 -2.65 2.14
N LEU A 108 -5.72 -1.78 1.84
CA LEU A 108 -4.68 -1.37 2.79
C LEU A 108 -4.31 0.10 2.65
#